data_f13aac626c2a91aa7bc9b71288310a1e
#
_entry.id   f13aac626c2a91aa7bc9b71288310a1e
#
_cell.length_a   1.000
_cell.length_b   1.000
_cell.length_c   1.000
_cell.angle_alpha   90.00
_cell.angle_beta   90.00
_cell.angle_gamma   90.00
#
_symmetry.space_group_name_H-M   'P 1'
#
loop_
_entity.id
_entity.type
_entity.pdbx_description
1 polymer ?
#
loop_
_entity_poly.entity_id
_entity_poly.type
_entity_poly.pdbx_seq_one_letter_code
_entity_poly.pdbx_strand_id
1 'polypeptide(L)'
;MKCKSLTIETNGKSSQTKVVIDGKTIPYVQKVEFEADIDNLPVRALIQVTRLDKAGKPIERILKIRDEKTMKFVEKKTVETDVLNIEFEALK
;
A
#
# COMPACT_ATOMS: atom_id res chain seq x y z
N MET A 1 -7.52 -1.63 11.27
CA MET A 1 -8.83 -1.33 10.64
C MET A 1 -9.57 -2.62 10.37
N LYS A 2 -10.81 -2.70 10.79
CA LYS A 2 -11.65 -3.85 10.50
C LYS A 2 -12.56 -3.55 9.33
N CYS A 3 -12.75 -4.49 8.43
CA CYS A 3 -13.65 -4.33 7.30
C CYS A 3 -14.51 -5.58 7.10
N LYS A 4 -15.58 -5.41 6.33
CA LYS A 4 -16.49 -6.51 5.97
C LYS A 4 -16.18 -7.08 4.60
N SER A 5 -15.71 -6.25 3.68
CA SER A 5 -15.36 -6.70 2.35
C SER A 5 -14.13 -5.99 1.82
N LEU A 6 -13.34 -6.73 1.05
CA LEU A 6 -12.16 -6.23 0.35
C LEU A 6 -12.21 -6.76 -1.06
N THR A 7 -12.12 -5.87 -2.05
CA THR A 7 -12.05 -6.25 -3.45
C THR A 7 -10.76 -5.72 -4.04
N ILE A 8 -10.02 -6.59 -4.72
CA ILE A 8 -8.80 -6.23 -5.41
C ILE A 8 -8.97 -6.61 -6.87
N GLU A 9 -8.93 -5.62 -7.76
CA GLU A 9 -9.01 -5.83 -9.20
C GLU A 9 -7.72 -5.38 -9.85
N THR A 10 -7.19 -6.22 -10.73
CA THR A 10 -5.98 -5.89 -11.48
C THR A 10 -6.04 -6.51 -12.87
N ASN A 11 -5.45 -5.80 -13.84
CA ASN A 11 -5.23 -6.34 -15.19
C ASN A 11 -3.79 -6.81 -15.40
N GLY A 12 -3.02 -6.96 -14.31
CA GLY A 12 -1.61 -7.31 -14.34
C GLY A 12 -0.65 -6.14 -14.31
N LYS A 13 -1.17 -4.90 -14.36
CA LYS A 13 -0.36 -3.69 -14.24
C LYS A 13 -0.60 -3.05 -12.87
N SER A 14 0.48 -2.72 -12.17
CA SER A 14 0.38 -2.09 -10.83
C SER A 14 -0.41 -0.79 -10.86
N SER A 15 -0.22 0.02 -11.91
CA SER A 15 -0.92 1.30 -12.06
C SER A 15 -2.42 1.17 -12.26
N GLN A 16 -2.90 -0.02 -12.61
CA GLN A 16 -4.31 -0.29 -12.87
C GLN A 16 -4.92 -1.24 -11.82
N THR A 17 -4.22 -1.43 -10.73
CA THR A 17 -4.74 -2.20 -9.60
C THR A 17 -5.67 -1.33 -8.76
N LYS A 18 -6.88 -1.80 -8.55
CA LYS A 18 -7.91 -1.10 -7.81
C LYS A 18 -8.22 -1.86 -6.52
N VAL A 19 -8.24 -1.14 -5.41
CA VAL A 19 -8.60 -1.69 -4.10
C VAL A 19 -9.84 -0.99 -3.59
N VAL A 20 -10.84 -1.78 -3.20
CA VAL A 20 -12.10 -1.28 -2.64
C VAL A 20 -12.31 -1.91 -1.28
N ILE A 21 -12.47 -1.08 -0.26
CA ILE A 21 -12.73 -1.50 1.12
C ILE A 21 -14.11 -1.00 1.53
N ASP A 22 -15.03 -1.92 1.84
CA ASP A 22 -16.40 -1.61 2.24
C ASP A 22 -17.10 -0.62 1.30
N GLY A 23 -16.90 -0.80 -0.02
CA GLY A 23 -17.49 0.03 -1.04
C GLY A 23 -16.74 1.33 -1.35
N LYS A 24 -15.65 1.62 -0.65
CA LYS A 24 -14.83 2.81 -0.89
C LYS A 24 -13.55 2.44 -1.63
N THR A 25 -13.31 3.12 -2.75
CA THR A 25 -12.07 2.96 -3.52
C THR A 25 -10.92 3.66 -2.79
N ILE A 26 -9.83 2.94 -2.58
CA ILE A 26 -8.62 3.48 -1.95
C ILE A 26 -7.69 4.03 -3.03
N PRO A 27 -7.37 5.33 -3.03
CA PRO A 27 -6.51 5.92 -4.03
C PRO A 27 -5.02 5.69 -3.73
N TYR A 28 -4.20 5.80 -4.77
CA TYR A 28 -2.73 5.81 -4.67
C TYR A 28 -2.14 4.59 -3.97
N VAL A 29 -2.67 3.41 -4.25
CA VAL A 29 -2.16 2.16 -3.71
C VAL A 29 -0.80 1.84 -4.33
N GLN A 30 0.21 1.60 -3.47
CA GLN A 30 1.56 1.25 -3.90
C GLN A 30 1.80 -0.25 -3.86
N LYS A 31 1.28 -0.92 -2.84
CA LYS A 31 1.52 -2.34 -2.63
C LYS A 31 0.33 -2.95 -1.88
N VAL A 32 -0.01 -4.18 -2.25
CA VAL A 32 -1.02 -4.96 -1.54
C VAL A 32 -0.40 -6.30 -1.17
N GLU A 33 -0.49 -6.66 0.10
CA GLU A 33 -0.17 -8.00 0.59
C GLU A 33 -1.45 -8.58 1.17
N PHE A 34 -1.82 -9.75 0.70
CA PHE A 34 -3.00 -10.45 1.14
C PHE A 34 -2.61 -11.83 1.66
N GLU A 35 -3.07 -12.15 2.86
CA GLU A 35 -2.81 -13.44 3.49
C GLU A 35 -4.12 -14.07 3.91
N ALA A 36 -4.39 -15.23 3.34
CA ALA A 36 -5.52 -16.05 3.71
C ALA A 36 -5.04 -17.50 3.90
N ASP A 37 -5.08 -17.96 5.13
CA ASP A 37 -4.69 -19.31 5.48
C ASP A 37 -5.92 -20.05 6.01
N ILE A 38 -6.19 -21.21 5.45
CA ILE A 38 -7.35 -22.03 5.86
C ILE A 38 -7.29 -22.37 7.34
N ASP A 39 -6.08 -22.62 7.84
CA ASP A 39 -5.87 -23.06 9.23
C ASP A 39 -5.66 -21.89 10.21
N ASN A 40 -5.31 -20.71 9.69
CA ASN A 40 -5.04 -19.52 10.50
C ASN A 40 -6.01 -18.39 10.17
N LEU A 41 -7.06 -18.27 10.93
CA LEU A 41 -7.96 -17.12 10.89
C LEU A 41 -7.49 -16.07 11.90
N PRO A 42 -7.67 -14.77 11.65
CA PRO A 42 -8.43 -14.16 10.55
C PRO A 42 -7.61 -13.90 9.28
N VAL A 43 -8.31 -13.65 8.19
CA VAL A 43 -7.72 -13.16 6.95
C VAL A 43 -7.19 -11.76 7.18
N ARG A 44 -6.01 -11.48 6.65
CA ARG A 44 -5.34 -10.18 6.82
C ARG A 44 -4.93 -9.61 5.48
N ALA A 45 -4.98 -8.31 5.37
CA ALA A 45 -4.43 -7.59 4.23
C ALA A 45 -3.63 -6.39 4.72
N LEU A 46 -2.53 -6.12 4.04
CA LEU A 46 -1.70 -4.96 4.27
C LEU A 46 -1.66 -4.16 2.98
N ILE A 47 -2.07 -2.90 3.05
CA ILE A 47 -2.13 -2.02 1.89
C ILE A 47 -1.23 -0.82 2.15
N GLN A 48 -0.23 -0.65 1.30
CA GLN A 48 0.65 0.50 1.34
C GLN A 48 0.15 1.54 0.36
N VAL A 49 -0.11 2.74 0.85
CA VAL A 49 -0.64 3.85 0.06
C VAL A 49 0.30 5.04 0.13
N THR A 50 0.29 5.86 -0.91
CA THR A 50 1.04 7.10 -0.92
C THR A 50 0.40 8.10 0.05
N ARG A 51 1.21 8.72 0.91
CA ARG A 51 0.76 9.78 1.80
C ARG A 51 0.58 11.07 1.01
N LEU A 52 -0.57 11.70 1.18
CA LEU A 52 -0.90 12.95 0.50
C LEU A 52 -0.83 14.13 1.47
N ASP A 53 -0.41 15.29 0.96
CA ASP A 53 -0.46 16.55 1.71
C ASP A 53 -1.90 17.11 1.75
N LYS A 54 -2.07 18.28 2.35
CA LYS A 54 -3.39 18.92 2.48
C LYS A 54 -4.01 19.28 1.13
N ALA A 55 -3.18 19.47 0.10
CA ALA A 55 -3.63 19.77 -1.25
C ALA A 55 -3.95 18.52 -2.08
N GLY A 56 -3.78 17.32 -1.52
CA GLY A 56 -4.00 16.06 -2.21
C GLY A 56 -2.86 15.61 -3.09
N LYS A 57 -1.67 16.17 -2.91
CA LYS A 57 -0.46 15.81 -3.68
C LYS A 57 0.43 14.87 -2.89
N PRO A 58 1.14 13.93 -3.55
CA PRO A 58 2.09 13.07 -2.86
C PRO A 58 3.18 13.87 -2.15
N ILE A 59 3.51 13.46 -0.94
CA ILE A 59 4.61 14.06 -0.17
C ILE A 59 5.90 13.42 -0.65
N GLU A 60 6.75 14.21 -1.28
CA GLU A 60 8.03 13.75 -1.81
C GLU A 60 9.13 13.85 -0.76
N ARG A 61 10.05 12.88 -0.81
CA ARG A 61 11.28 12.86 -0.02
C ARG A 61 12.47 12.68 -0.92
N ILE A 62 13.57 13.28 -0.55
CA ILE A 62 14.86 13.09 -1.21
C ILE A 62 15.74 12.27 -0.28
N LEU A 63 16.13 11.08 -0.75
CA LEU A 63 17.07 10.22 -0.04
C LEU A 63 18.45 10.35 -0.67
N LYS A 64 19.47 10.55 0.17
CA LYS A 64 20.86 10.50 -0.25
C LYS A 64 21.36 9.08 -0.01
N ILE A 65 21.66 8.39 -1.09
CA ILE A 65 22.15 7.02 -1.06
C ILE A 65 23.60 7.02 -1.56
N ARG A 66 24.48 6.33 -0.83
CA ARG A 66 25.85 6.17 -1.25
C ARG A 66 25.92 5.07 -2.31
N ASP A 67 26.42 5.43 -3.50
CA ASP A 67 26.69 4.45 -4.54
C ASP A 67 28.01 3.74 -4.21
N GLU A 68 27.95 2.42 -3.99
CA GLU A 68 29.12 1.62 -3.64
C GLU A 68 30.15 1.55 -4.75
N LYS A 69 29.73 1.69 -6.01
CA LYS A 69 30.65 1.63 -7.17
C LYS A 69 31.45 2.91 -7.33
N THR A 70 30.82 4.06 -7.17
CA THR A 70 31.47 5.37 -7.39
C THR A 70 31.87 6.06 -6.10
N MET A 71 31.43 5.56 -4.95
CA MET A 71 31.63 6.13 -3.61
C MET A 71 31.06 7.55 -3.49
N LYS A 72 30.17 7.96 -4.40
CA LYS A 72 29.50 9.25 -4.38
C LYS A 72 28.07 9.11 -3.87
N PHE A 73 27.57 10.18 -3.27
CA PHE A 73 26.16 10.24 -2.86
C PHE A 73 25.28 10.55 -4.08
N VAL A 74 24.23 9.76 -4.25
CA VAL A 74 23.22 9.96 -5.29
C VAL A 74 21.91 10.33 -4.61
N GLU A 75 21.23 11.34 -5.14
CA GLU A 75 19.91 11.71 -4.66
C GLU A 75 18.85 10.88 -5.36
N LYS A 76 17.97 10.26 -4.59
CA LYS A 76 16.83 9.50 -5.11
C LYS A 76 15.55 10.12 -4.59
N LYS A 77 14.63 10.47 -5.50
CA LYS A 77 13.31 10.91 -5.13
C LYS A 77 12.44 9.70 -4.77
N THR A 78 11.75 9.81 -3.65
CA THR A 78 10.78 8.81 -3.20
C THR A 78 9.56 9.54 -2.62
N VAL A 79 8.49 8.82 -2.36
CA VAL A 79 7.29 9.37 -1.75
C VAL A 79 7.07 8.75 -0.38
N GLU A 80 6.48 9.53 0.53
CA GLU A 80 6.09 8.99 1.82
C GLU A 80 4.89 8.07 1.65
N THR A 81 4.85 7.00 2.43
CA THR A 81 3.78 6.03 2.37
C THR A 81 3.21 5.76 3.76
N ASP A 82 1.93 5.42 3.79
CA ASP A 82 1.24 4.92 4.97
C ASP A 82 0.86 3.46 4.75
N VAL A 83 0.81 2.71 5.83
CA VAL A 83 0.42 1.30 5.81
C VAL A 83 -0.94 1.14 6.49
N LEU A 84 -1.89 0.57 5.76
CA LEU A 84 -3.20 0.20 6.29
C LEU A 84 -3.19 -1.28 6.61
N ASN A 85 -3.33 -1.62 7.87
CA ASN A 85 -3.50 -3.00 8.32
C ASN A 85 -4.99 -3.30 8.40
N ILE A 86 -5.44 -4.25 7.59
CA ILE A 86 -6.85 -4.59 7.47
C ILE A 86 -7.09 -5.97 8.03
N GLU A 87 -8.03 -6.05 8.97
CA GLU A 87 -8.50 -7.29 9.55
C GLU A 87 -9.98 -7.45 9.22
N PHE A 88 -10.37 -8.66 8.88
CA PHE A 88 -11.77 -8.97 8.63
C PHE A 88 -12.46 -9.34 9.93
N GLU A 89 -13.72 -8.93 10.06
CA GLU A 89 -14.54 -9.41 11.16
C GLU A 89 -14.78 -10.91 10.99
N ALA A 90 -14.57 -11.65 12.08
CA ALA A 90 -14.81 -13.09 12.06
C ALA A 90 -16.30 -13.34 11.86
N LEU A 91 -16.62 -14.15 10.86
CA LEU A 91 -17.97 -14.64 10.67
C LEU A 91 -18.22 -15.74 11.71
N LYS A 92 -19.24 -15.53 12.51
CA LYS A 92 -19.68 -16.53 13.47
C LYS A 92 -20.69 -17.47 12.82
#